data_75ccd86f8d226012ac138e23f5498809
#
_entry.id   75ccd86f8d226012ac138e23f5498809
#
_cell.length_a   1.000
_cell.length_b   1.000
_cell.length_c   1.000
_cell.angle_alpha   90.00
_cell.angle_beta   90.00
_cell.angle_gamma   90.00
#
_symmetry.space_group_name_H-M   'P 1'
#
loop_
_entity.id
_entity.type
_entity.pdbx_description
1 polymer ?
#
loop_
_entity_poly.entity_id
_entity_poly.type
_entity_poly.pdbx_seq_one_letter_code
_entity_poly.pdbx_strand_id
1 'polypeptide(L)'
;FIGLISAYFGGIVDAFFMRIVDIQLSFPAILIALVLLALLGKGIDKVIIALTIVQWAIYARTVRASAIIEMKKEYIEAAACLGLSNIRIILRHLLPNSVSPLIVLATLQTAHSITIEATLSFLGVGVPITEPSLGSLISNGFDFILSGAYWITLFPGIMLLVTVASINLLGDQLRSILNPRYKE
;
A
#
# COMPACT_ATOMS: atom_id res chain seq x y z
N PHE A 1 -1.37 -6.92 11.18
CA PHE A 1 -1.72 -7.30 12.56
C PHE A 1 -2.84 -6.43 13.13
N ILE A 2 -2.79 -5.09 12.99
CA ILE A 2 -3.85 -4.18 13.50
C ILE A 2 -5.24 -4.59 12.99
N GLY A 3 -5.39 -4.85 11.68
CA GLY A 3 -6.66 -5.29 11.11
C GLY A 3 -7.16 -6.64 11.65
N LEU A 4 -6.26 -7.59 11.93
CA LEU A 4 -6.62 -8.88 12.53
C LEU A 4 -7.10 -8.72 13.97
N ILE A 5 -6.37 -7.92 14.76
CA ILE A 5 -6.73 -7.63 16.16
C ILE A 5 -8.09 -6.93 16.22
N SER A 6 -8.28 -5.92 15.36
CA SER A 6 -9.56 -5.20 15.25
C SER A 6 -10.72 -6.15 14.91
N ALA A 7 -10.55 -7.02 13.90
CA ALA A 7 -11.57 -7.98 13.51
C ALA A 7 -11.87 -8.99 14.62
N TYR A 8 -10.83 -9.53 15.26
CA TYR A 8 -10.97 -10.62 16.22
C TYR A 8 -11.62 -10.17 17.53
N PHE A 9 -11.17 -9.06 18.12
CA PHE A 9 -11.69 -8.57 19.40
C PHE A 9 -12.97 -7.73 19.23
N GLY A 10 -13.15 -7.09 18.08
CA GLY A 10 -14.36 -6.29 17.82
C GLY A 10 -14.57 -5.12 18.79
N GLY A 11 -15.82 -4.65 18.89
CA GLY A 11 -16.25 -3.69 19.90
C GLY A 11 -15.37 -2.42 19.98
N ILE A 12 -14.92 -2.09 21.19
CA ILE A 12 -14.14 -0.87 21.47
C ILE A 12 -12.77 -0.92 20.81
N VAL A 13 -12.13 -2.10 20.75
CA VAL A 13 -10.81 -2.29 20.10
C VAL A 13 -10.90 -1.98 18.61
N ASP A 14 -11.90 -2.53 17.97
CA ASP A 14 -12.17 -2.27 16.55
C ASP A 14 -12.49 -0.80 16.30
N ALA A 15 -13.38 -0.21 17.08
CA ALA A 15 -13.76 1.19 16.97
C ALA A 15 -12.55 2.13 17.12
N PHE A 16 -11.66 1.84 18.06
CA PHE A 16 -10.45 2.65 18.29
C PHE A 16 -9.50 2.61 17.11
N PHE A 17 -9.09 1.40 16.66
CA PHE A 17 -8.15 1.28 15.55
C PHE A 17 -8.74 1.78 14.23
N MET A 18 -10.01 1.48 13.96
CA MET A 18 -10.65 1.94 12.74
C MET A 18 -10.84 3.46 12.72
N ARG A 19 -11.03 4.10 13.87
CA ARG A 19 -11.06 5.57 13.94
C ARG A 19 -9.71 6.18 13.51
N ILE A 20 -8.58 5.61 13.94
CA ILE A 20 -7.26 6.06 13.50
C ILE A 20 -7.08 5.85 12.00
N VAL A 21 -7.48 4.68 11.49
CA VAL A 21 -7.46 4.37 10.06
C VAL A 21 -8.31 5.37 9.27
N ASP A 22 -9.52 5.69 9.75
CA ASP A 22 -10.43 6.62 9.09
C ASP A 22 -9.88 8.04 9.06
N ILE A 23 -9.30 8.51 10.17
CA ILE A 23 -8.63 9.83 10.22
C ILE A 23 -7.52 9.88 9.20
N GLN A 24 -6.64 8.87 9.15
CA GLN A 24 -5.54 8.87 8.21
C GLN A 24 -5.99 8.82 6.75
N LEU A 25 -6.99 8.00 6.43
CA LEU A 25 -7.52 7.89 5.07
C LEU A 25 -8.39 9.08 4.65
N SER A 26 -8.74 9.97 5.57
CA SER A 26 -9.44 11.22 5.26
C SER A 26 -8.51 12.28 4.63
N PHE A 27 -7.20 12.13 4.80
CA PHE A 27 -6.22 13.03 4.20
C PHE A 27 -5.67 12.43 2.89
N PRO A 28 -5.40 13.27 1.87
CA PRO A 28 -4.71 12.81 0.68
C PRO A 28 -3.33 12.25 1.00
N ALA A 29 -3.06 11.01 0.54
CA ALA A 29 -1.82 10.29 0.81
C ALA A 29 -0.56 11.11 0.52
N ILE A 30 -0.56 11.84 -0.59
CA ILE A 30 0.57 12.67 -1.01
C ILE A 30 0.83 13.83 -0.03
N LEU A 31 -0.20 14.43 0.55
CA LEU A 31 -0.03 15.51 1.51
C LEU A 31 0.61 15.02 2.81
N ILE A 32 0.20 13.83 3.30
CA ILE A 32 0.83 13.20 4.46
C ILE A 32 2.31 12.91 4.16
N ALA A 33 2.61 12.33 2.98
CA ALA A 33 3.99 12.04 2.59
C ALA A 33 4.84 13.33 2.49
N LEU A 34 4.31 14.40 1.91
CA LEU A 34 4.99 15.70 1.83
C LEU A 34 5.31 16.27 3.21
N VAL A 35 4.35 16.26 4.14
CA VAL A 35 4.55 16.74 5.51
C VAL A 35 5.62 15.90 6.22
N LEU A 36 5.56 14.56 6.09
CA LEU A 36 6.55 13.67 6.70
C LEU A 36 7.95 13.94 6.15
N LEU A 37 8.12 14.08 4.83
CA LEU A 37 9.42 14.37 4.23
C LEU A 37 9.91 15.79 4.53
N ALA A 38 9.03 16.77 4.69
CA ALA A 38 9.40 18.10 5.16
C ALA A 38 10.01 18.07 6.57
N LEU A 39 9.54 17.16 7.43
CA LEU A 39 10.04 16.99 8.81
C LEU A 39 11.27 16.07 8.88
N LEU A 40 11.28 14.97 8.11
CA LEU A 40 12.34 13.95 8.15
C LEU A 40 13.55 14.30 7.26
N GLY A 41 13.35 15.19 6.28
CA GLY A 41 14.36 15.51 5.27
C GLY A 41 14.35 14.55 4.08
N LYS A 42 15.32 14.73 3.16
CA LYS A 42 15.48 13.94 1.93
C LYS A 42 16.24 12.64 2.21
N GLY A 43 15.91 11.59 1.48
CA GLY A 43 16.61 10.30 1.55
C GLY A 43 15.69 9.14 1.18
N ILE A 44 16.25 8.10 0.59
CA ILE A 44 15.49 6.87 0.26
C ILE A 44 14.86 6.27 1.52
N ASP A 45 15.61 6.20 2.61
CA ASP A 45 15.14 5.71 3.92
C ASP A 45 13.93 6.52 4.42
N LYS A 46 13.95 7.84 4.24
CA LYS A 46 12.88 8.74 4.65
C LYS A 46 11.63 8.55 3.78
N VAL A 47 11.83 8.38 2.46
CA VAL A 47 10.73 8.07 1.53
C VAL A 47 10.08 6.74 1.90
N ILE A 48 10.86 5.70 2.19
CA ILE A 48 10.34 4.39 2.61
C ILE A 48 9.51 4.53 3.90
N ILE A 49 10.02 5.24 4.90
CA ILE A 49 9.29 5.49 6.15
C ILE A 49 7.98 6.23 5.88
N ALA A 50 8.04 7.32 5.10
CA ALA A 50 6.85 8.11 4.77
C ALA A 50 5.80 7.28 4.06
N LEU A 51 6.17 6.50 3.03
CA LEU A 51 5.26 5.62 2.30
C LEU A 51 4.68 4.52 3.19
N THR A 52 5.48 3.94 4.09
CA THR A 52 5.02 2.94 5.05
C THR A 52 3.95 3.53 5.99
N ILE A 53 4.21 4.73 6.54
CA ILE A 53 3.26 5.45 7.39
C ILE A 53 1.99 5.84 6.64
N VAL A 54 2.08 6.14 5.36
CA VAL A 54 0.91 6.48 4.55
C VAL A 54 0.06 5.26 4.23
N GLN A 55 0.67 4.11 3.93
CA GLN A 55 -0.04 2.97 3.36
C GLN A 55 -0.59 1.96 4.37
N TRP A 56 -0.07 1.91 5.61
CA TRP A 56 -0.49 0.89 6.59
C TRP A 56 -2.02 0.86 6.81
N ALA A 57 -2.68 2.02 6.74
CA ALA A 57 -4.11 2.14 7.01
C ALA A 57 -4.98 1.36 6.02
N ILE A 58 -4.63 1.39 4.72
CA ILE A 58 -5.37 0.62 3.71
C ILE A 58 -5.15 -0.88 3.88
N TYR A 59 -3.92 -1.30 4.26
CA TYR A 59 -3.66 -2.70 4.60
C TYR A 59 -4.45 -3.14 5.84
N ALA A 60 -4.48 -2.32 6.89
CA ALA A 60 -5.23 -2.61 8.10
C ALA A 60 -6.73 -2.79 7.82
N ARG A 61 -7.32 -1.89 7.02
CA ARG A 61 -8.73 -1.95 6.62
C ARG A 61 -9.03 -3.19 5.78
N THR A 62 -8.18 -3.52 4.83
CA THR A 62 -8.37 -4.69 3.95
C THR A 62 -8.26 -6.00 4.72
N VAL A 63 -7.24 -6.12 5.59
CA VAL A 63 -7.09 -7.31 6.46
C VAL A 63 -8.29 -7.47 7.37
N ARG A 64 -8.75 -6.38 7.99
CA ARG A 64 -9.95 -6.41 8.85
C ARG A 64 -11.17 -6.93 8.09
N ALA A 65 -11.43 -6.40 6.89
CA ALA A 65 -12.57 -6.82 6.09
C ALA A 65 -12.50 -8.32 5.75
N SER A 66 -11.32 -8.83 5.34
CA SER A 66 -11.10 -10.24 5.08
C SER A 66 -11.27 -11.10 6.32
N ALA A 67 -10.69 -10.66 7.45
CA ALA A 67 -10.74 -11.39 8.71
C ALA A 67 -12.16 -11.51 9.27
N ILE A 68 -13.01 -10.48 9.16
CA ILE A 68 -14.41 -10.53 9.57
C ILE A 68 -15.19 -11.59 8.80
N ILE A 69 -14.93 -11.75 7.50
CA ILE A 69 -15.55 -12.78 6.68
C ILE A 69 -15.05 -14.17 7.11
N GLU A 70 -13.75 -14.29 7.35
CA GLU A 70 -13.11 -15.54 7.73
C GLU A 70 -13.55 -16.04 9.11
N MET A 71 -13.76 -15.12 10.06
CA MET A 71 -14.23 -15.45 11.42
C MET A 71 -15.62 -16.08 11.48
N LYS A 72 -16.43 -15.90 10.43
CA LYS A 72 -17.78 -16.50 10.36
C LYS A 72 -17.78 -17.95 9.88
N LYS A 73 -16.61 -18.53 9.61
CA LYS A 73 -16.49 -19.90 9.14
C LYS A 73 -16.50 -20.90 10.29
N GLU A 74 -17.15 -22.02 10.10
CA GLU A 74 -17.34 -23.08 11.08
C GLU A 74 -16.04 -23.61 11.72
N TYR A 75 -14.95 -23.65 10.98
CA TYR A 75 -13.67 -24.12 11.50
C TYR A 75 -13.04 -23.17 12.54
N ILE A 76 -13.35 -21.88 12.49
CA ILE A 76 -12.94 -20.91 13.52
C ILE A 76 -13.75 -21.11 14.78
N GLU A 77 -15.08 -21.33 14.66
CA GLU A 77 -15.94 -21.64 15.79
C GLU A 77 -15.51 -22.96 16.46
N ALA A 78 -15.23 -24.00 15.66
CA ALA A 78 -14.71 -25.27 16.15
C ALA A 78 -13.38 -25.09 16.91
N ALA A 79 -12.46 -24.27 16.38
CA ALA A 79 -11.19 -23.97 17.05
C ALA A 79 -11.41 -23.29 18.42
N ALA A 80 -12.39 -22.38 18.51
CA ALA A 80 -12.74 -21.72 19.76
C ALA A 80 -13.39 -22.71 20.76
N CYS A 81 -14.30 -23.59 20.30
CA CYS A 81 -14.91 -24.64 21.11
C CYS A 81 -13.89 -25.66 21.65
N LEU A 82 -12.81 -25.92 20.91
CA LEU A 82 -11.70 -26.77 21.37
C LEU A 82 -10.78 -26.07 22.39
N GLY A 83 -11.08 -24.83 22.78
CA GLY A 83 -10.33 -24.09 23.80
C GLY A 83 -8.97 -23.57 23.31
N LEU A 84 -8.76 -23.40 22.00
CA LEU A 84 -7.52 -22.83 21.48
C LEU A 84 -7.40 -21.36 21.94
N SER A 85 -6.16 -20.95 22.30
CA SER A 85 -5.92 -19.56 22.70
C SER A 85 -6.16 -18.59 21.53
N ASN A 86 -6.63 -17.38 21.84
CA ASN A 86 -6.91 -16.32 20.85
C ASN A 86 -5.71 -16.07 19.92
N ILE A 87 -4.50 -16.02 20.46
CA ILE A 87 -3.27 -15.84 19.70
C ILE A 87 -3.10 -16.96 18.66
N ARG A 88 -3.36 -18.21 19.06
CA ARG A 88 -3.25 -19.37 18.16
C ARG A 88 -4.31 -19.30 17.05
N ILE A 89 -5.53 -18.91 17.36
CA ILE A 89 -6.59 -18.70 16.36
C ILE A 89 -6.19 -17.61 15.38
N ILE A 90 -5.73 -16.46 15.87
CA ILE A 90 -5.32 -15.34 15.02
C ILE A 90 -4.16 -15.74 14.10
N LEU A 91 -3.07 -16.28 14.67
CA LEU A 91 -1.84 -16.52 13.91
C LEU A 91 -1.89 -17.75 13.02
N ARG A 92 -2.60 -18.83 13.43
CA ARG A 92 -2.56 -20.12 12.75
C ARG A 92 -3.79 -20.39 11.87
N HIS A 93 -4.88 -19.72 12.15
CA HIS A 93 -6.14 -19.92 11.40
C HIS A 93 -6.56 -18.66 10.64
N LEU A 94 -6.61 -17.50 11.30
CA LEU A 94 -7.14 -16.28 10.71
C LEU A 94 -6.12 -15.63 9.75
N LEU A 95 -4.88 -15.44 10.18
CA LEU A 95 -3.84 -14.77 9.39
C LEU A 95 -3.59 -15.45 8.04
N PRO A 96 -3.31 -16.79 7.95
CA PRO A 96 -3.02 -17.43 6.67
C PRO A 96 -4.17 -17.31 5.67
N ASN A 97 -5.41 -17.40 6.15
CA ASN A 97 -6.61 -17.34 5.31
C ASN A 97 -7.01 -15.91 4.91
N SER A 98 -6.47 -14.90 5.61
CA SER A 98 -6.71 -13.49 5.31
C SER A 98 -5.64 -12.87 4.40
N VAL A 99 -4.59 -13.60 4.01
CA VAL A 99 -3.45 -13.08 3.23
C VAL A 99 -3.76 -12.94 1.73
N SER A 100 -4.61 -13.79 1.16
CA SER A 100 -4.88 -13.79 -0.29
C SER A 100 -5.27 -12.41 -0.84
N PRO A 101 -6.19 -11.64 -0.24
CA PRO A 101 -6.50 -10.28 -0.71
C PRO A 101 -5.33 -9.31 -0.55
N LEU A 102 -4.41 -9.56 0.39
CA LEU A 102 -3.25 -8.69 0.61
C LEU A 102 -2.20 -8.83 -0.49
N ILE A 103 -2.06 -10.00 -1.10
CA ILE A 103 -1.12 -10.21 -2.21
C ILE A 103 -1.55 -9.32 -3.38
N VAL A 104 -2.84 -9.32 -3.72
CA VAL A 104 -3.39 -8.46 -4.76
C VAL A 104 -3.26 -6.98 -4.39
N LEU A 105 -3.58 -6.63 -3.15
CA LEU A 105 -3.42 -5.25 -2.67
C LEU A 105 -1.96 -4.80 -2.75
N ALA A 106 -1.00 -5.67 -2.40
CA ALA A 106 0.42 -5.33 -2.41
C ALA A 106 0.91 -4.95 -3.81
N THR A 107 0.46 -5.64 -4.87
CA THR A 107 0.83 -5.26 -6.25
C THR A 107 0.29 -3.89 -6.64
N LEU A 108 -0.98 -3.61 -6.33
CA LEU A 108 -1.59 -2.30 -6.59
C LEU A 108 -0.90 -1.19 -5.79
N GLN A 109 -0.59 -1.45 -4.52
CA GLN A 109 0.09 -0.50 -3.65
C GLN A 109 1.55 -0.28 -4.06
N THR A 110 2.21 -1.25 -4.70
CA THR A 110 3.53 -1.06 -5.29
C THR A 110 3.47 -0.04 -6.44
N ALA A 111 2.54 -0.19 -7.36
CA ALA A 111 2.34 0.79 -8.45
C ALA A 111 2.01 2.20 -7.91
N HIS A 112 1.17 2.27 -6.88
CA HIS A 112 0.82 3.53 -6.21
C HIS A 112 2.02 4.16 -5.50
N SER A 113 2.88 3.36 -4.83
CA SER A 113 4.10 3.83 -4.17
C SER A 113 5.09 4.43 -5.16
N ILE A 114 5.29 3.77 -6.31
CA ILE A 114 6.16 4.28 -7.40
C ILE A 114 5.64 5.63 -7.89
N THR A 115 4.33 5.77 -8.06
CA THR A 115 3.72 7.03 -8.51
C THR A 115 3.89 8.14 -7.48
N ILE A 116 3.68 7.85 -6.19
CA ILE A 116 3.89 8.84 -5.11
C ILE A 116 5.38 9.22 -5.02
N GLU A 117 6.29 8.23 -5.03
CA GLU A 117 7.74 8.51 -5.01
C GLU A 117 8.14 9.41 -6.17
N ALA A 118 7.74 9.06 -7.41
CA ALA A 118 8.06 9.86 -8.59
C ALA A 118 7.51 11.29 -8.47
N THR A 119 6.31 11.47 -7.92
CA THR A 119 5.73 12.79 -7.68
C THR A 119 6.50 13.59 -6.64
N LEU A 120 6.90 12.94 -5.52
CA LEU A 120 7.68 13.58 -4.46
C LEU A 120 9.08 13.97 -4.96
N SER A 121 9.72 13.12 -5.75
CA SER A 121 11.02 13.39 -6.38
C SER A 121 10.92 14.47 -7.45
N PHE A 122 9.85 14.49 -8.25
CA PHE A 122 9.55 15.58 -9.19
C PHE A 122 9.42 16.92 -8.48
N LEU A 123 8.78 16.97 -7.31
CA LEU A 123 8.64 18.17 -6.47
C LEU A 123 9.93 18.52 -5.70
N GLY A 124 11.00 17.74 -5.85
CA GLY A 124 12.31 18.00 -5.23
C GLY A 124 12.41 17.66 -3.75
N VAL A 125 11.40 16.98 -3.16
CA VAL A 125 11.38 16.60 -1.73
C VAL A 125 11.57 15.09 -1.51
N GLY A 126 11.64 14.29 -2.57
CA GLY A 126 11.82 12.84 -2.51
C GLY A 126 13.29 12.41 -2.32
N VAL A 127 13.80 11.65 -3.29
CA VAL A 127 15.16 11.12 -3.28
C VAL A 127 16.19 12.25 -3.52
N PRO A 128 17.37 12.20 -2.87
CA PRO A 128 18.44 13.17 -3.13
C PRO A 128 18.90 13.15 -4.61
N ILE A 129 19.42 14.29 -5.09
CA ILE A 129 19.92 14.44 -6.47
C ILE A 129 21.05 13.44 -6.80
N THR A 130 21.77 12.96 -5.79
CA THR A 130 22.83 11.96 -5.91
C THR A 130 22.33 10.57 -6.28
N GLU A 131 21.02 10.34 -6.11
CA GLU A 131 20.40 9.05 -6.39
C GLU A 131 19.36 9.21 -7.50
N PRO A 132 19.50 8.49 -8.61
CA PRO A 132 18.60 8.65 -9.75
C PRO A 132 17.23 8.05 -9.46
N SER A 133 16.16 8.83 -9.73
CA SER A 133 14.78 8.33 -9.79
C SER A 133 14.11 8.81 -11.08
N LEU A 134 13.06 8.10 -11.52
CA LEU A 134 12.31 8.53 -12.71
C LEU A 134 11.67 9.89 -12.48
N GLY A 135 11.19 10.18 -11.26
CA GLY A 135 10.61 11.46 -10.89
C GLY A 135 11.62 12.61 -10.98
N SER A 136 12.84 12.41 -10.48
CA SER A 136 13.90 13.42 -10.55
C SER A 136 14.38 13.65 -12.01
N LEU A 137 14.44 12.58 -12.84
CA LEU A 137 14.76 12.72 -14.25
C LEU A 137 13.69 13.52 -15.01
N ILE A 138 12.41 13.30 -14.73
CA ILE A 138 11.30 14.07 -15.30
C ILE A 138 11.41 15.53 -14.87
N SER A 139 11.68 15.81 -13.59
CA SER A 139 11.83 17.17 -13.07
C SER A 139 13.00 17.92 -13.72
N ASN A 140 14.17 17.29 -13.77
CA ASN A 140 15.37 17.88 -14.40
C ASN A 140 15.18 18.15 -15.89
N GLY A 141 14.41 17.30 -16.58
CA GLY A 141 14.12 17.46 -18.00
C GLY A 141 13.08 18.55 -18.28
N PHE A 142 12.26 18.91 -17.28
CA PHE A 142 11.14 19.84 -17.46
C PHE A 142 11.61 21.23 -17.91
N ASP A 143 12.73 21.72 -17.41
CA ASP A 143 13.31 23.01 -17.76
C ASP A 143 13.76 23.08 -19.22
N PHE A 144 14.00 21.93 -19.85
CA PHE A 144 14.46 21.84 -21.25
C PHE A 144 13.32 21.67 -22.26
N ILE A 145 12.06 21.54 -21.83
CA ILE A 145 10.90 21.35 -22.73
C ILE A 145 10.79 22.55 -23.68
N LEU A 146 10.86 23.77 -23.15
CA LEU A 146 10.72 25.00 -23.94
C LEU A 146 11.92 25.26 -24.87
N SER A 147 13.08 24.68 -24.57
CA SER A 147 14.27 24.75 -25.46
C SER A 147 14.23 23.72 -26.60
N GLY A 148 13.16 22.93 -26.70
CA GLY A 148 12.96 21.92 -27.73
C GLY A 148 13.50 20.54 -27.37
N ALA A 149 14.21 20.36 -26.26
CA ALA A 149 14.77 19.08 -25.81
C ALA A 149 13.77 18.26 -24.97
N TYR A 150 12.51 18.17 -25.41
CA TYR A 150 11.40 17.52 -24.71
C TYR A 150 11.63 16.03 -24.42
N TRP A 151 12.50 15.37 -25.18
CA TRP A 151 12.80 13.93 -25.01
C TRP A 151 13.41 13.61 -23.63
N ILE A 152 14.10 14.58 -22.98
CA ILE A 152 14.71 14.39 -21.65
C ILE A 152 13.63 14.10 -20.60
N THR A 153 12.45 14.70 -20.71
CA THR A 153 11.29 14.45 -19.84
C THR A 153 10.44 13.30 -20.35
N LEU A 154 10.27 13.20 -21.68
CA LEU A 154 9.34 12.28 -22.29
C LEU A 154 9.74 10.82 -22.05
N PHE A 155 11.02 10.45 -22.25
CA PHE A 155 11.46 9.06 -22.08
C PHE A 155 11.33 8.56 -20.63
N PRO A 156 11.78 9.27 -19.59
CA PRO A 156 11.51 8.85 -18.21
C PRO A 156 10.03 8.79 -17.88
N GLY A 157 9.21 9.70 -18.43
CA GLY A 157 7.75 9.68 -18.28
C GLY A 157 7.11 8.43 -18.88
N ILE A 158 7.51 8.03 -20.09
CA ILE A 158 7.07 6.79 -20.73
C ILE A 158 7.53 5.57 -19.92
N MET A 159 8.77 5.56 -19.43
CA MET A 159 9.28 4.46 -18.58
C MET A 159 8.49 4.33 -17.30
N LEU A 160 8.15 5.44 -16.65
CA LEU A 160 7.29 5.44 -15.45
C LEU A 160 5.90 4.86 -15.77
N LEU A 161 5.28 5.31 -16.85
CA LEU A 161 3.98 4.83 -17.29
C LEU A 161 4.00 3.32 -17.56
N VAL A 162 5.00 2.83 -18.34
CA VAL A 162 5.14 1.41 -18.66
C VAL A 162 5.36 0.59 -17.40
N THR A 163 6.20 1.07 -16.48
CA THR A 163 6.48 0.38 -15.20
C THR A 163 5.20 0.24 -14.37
N VAL A 164 4.47 1.33 -14.15
CA VAL A 164 3.22 1.33 -13.37
C VAL A 164 2.15 0.47 -14.05
N ALA A 165 1.99 0.58 -15.36
CA ALA A 165 1.03 -0.22 -16.12
C ALA A 165 1.36 -1.73 -16.03
N SER A 166 2.63 -2.11 -16.16
CA SER A 166 3.07 -3.51 -16.07
C SER A 166 2.78 -4.10 -14.69
N ILE A 167 3.05 -3.35 -13.62
CA ILE A 167 2.75 -3.80 -12.25
C ILE A 167 1.24 -3.93 -12.02
N ASN A 168 0.43 -3.01 -12.52
CA ASN A 168 -1.03 -3.09 -12.43
C ASN A 168 -1.57 -4.32 -13.18
N LEU A 169 -1.08 -4.60 -14.40
CA LEU A 169 -1.45 -5.79 -15.15
C LEU A 169 -1.07 -7.09 -14.43
N LEU A 170 0.10 -7.14 -13.80
CA LEU A 170 0.49 -8.26 -12.93
C LEU A 170 -0.46 -8.40 -11.74
N GLY A 171 -0.86 -7.30 -11.13
CA GLY A 171 -1.84 -7.30 -10.03
C GLY A 171 -3.20 -7.86 -10.44
N ASP A 172 -3.69 -7.49 -11.62
CA ASP A 172 -4.95 -7.98 -12.16
C ASP A 172 -4.88 -9.48 -12.49
N GLN A 173 -3.77 -9.95 -13.04
CA GLN A 173 -3.54 -11.39 -13.27
C GLN A 173 -3.50 -12.17 -11.95
N LEU A 174 -2.77 -11.68 -10.94
CA LEU A 174 -2.76 -12.31 -9.62
C LEU A 174 -4.15 -12.36 -8.98
N ARG A 175 -4.93 -11.29 -9.15
CA ARG A 175 -6.32 -11.24 -8.68
C ARG A 175 -7.18 -12.31 -9.35
N SER A 176 -7.04 -12.51 -10.65
CA SER A 176 -7.80 -13.52 -11.40
C SER A 176 -7.42 -14.95 -10.98
N ILE A 177 -6.13 -15.21 -10.71
CA ILE A 177 -5.64 -16.53 -10.29
C ILE A 177 -6.06 -16.85 -8.85
N LEU A 178 -5.97 -15.86 -7.95
CA LEU A 178 -6.26 -16.05 -6.53
C LEU A 178 -7.76 -16.01 -6.19
N ASN A 179 -8.61 -15.57 -7.11
CA ASN A 179 -10.06 -15.53 -6.91
C ASN A 179 -10.74 -16.70 -7.63
N PRO A 180 -11.15 -17.76 -6.90
CA PRO A 180 -11.75 -18.95 -7.53
C PRO A 180 -13.10 -18.70 -8.23
N ARG A 181 -13.73 -17.54 -8.03
CA ARG A 181 -15.04 -17.19 -8.64
C ARG A 181 -14.95 -16.80 -10.12
N TYR A 182 -13.76 -16.64 -10.69
CA TYR A 182 -13.56 -16.34 -12.12
C TYR A 182 -13.25 -17.61 -12.96
N LYS A 183 -13.50 -18.81 -12.44
CA LYS A 183 -13.30 -20.07 -13.15
C LYS A 183 -14.61 -20.69 -13.67
N GLU A 184 -15.64 -19.89 -13.90
CA GLU A 184 -16.84 -20.27 -14.64
C GLU A 184 -16.88 -19.56 -15.98
#